data_19ed4a830245bec9fa1dd9f8d88f9c60
#
_entry.id   19ed4a830245bec9fa1dd9f8d88f9c60
#
_cell.length_a   1.000
_cell.length_b   1.000
_cell.length_c   1.000
_cell.angle_alpha   90.00
_cell.angle_beta   90.00
_cell.angle_gamma   90.00
#
_symmetry.space_group_name_H-M   'P 1'
#
loop_
_entity.id
_entity.type
_entity.pdbx_description
1 polymer ?
#
loop_
_entity_poly.entity_id
_entity_poly.type
_entity_poly.pdbx_seq_one_letter_code
_entity_poly.pdbx_strand_id
1 'polypeptide(L)'
;IIIATGANWKKLGVPGEAENIGNGVAYCPHCDGPFYKEKDVAVIGGGNSGVEAALDLCNLVNTVTLVEFLPELKADQILIDQLHTRENISVVLNAKTNTILSKEGKVTGLEYEKRDTYDKNILEVSGIFVQIGLVPNSEIFKGLIDLNEFGEIIVDEFCKTSVEGVYACGDVTTMPYKQII
;
A
#
# COMPACT_ATOMS: atom_id res chain seq x y z
N ILE A 1 -26.21 4.17 17.20
CA ILE A 1 -25.18 3.19 16.77
C ILE A 1 -23.97 3.97 16.29
N ILE A 2 -22.76 3.51 16.64
CA ILE A 2 -21.51 4.07 16.14
C ILE A 2 -20.75 2.96 15.39
N ILE A 3 -20.35 3.20 14.15
CA ILE A 3 -19.58 2.31 13.30
C ILE A 3 -18.15 2.85 13.23
N ALA A 4 -17.19 2.07 13.71
CA ALA A 4 -15.77 2.41 13.74
C ALA A 4 -14.92 1.17 13.41
N THR A 5 -15.30 0.46 12.32
CA THR A 5 -14.73 -0.84 11.94
C THR A 5 -13.40 -0.72 11.20
N GLY A 6 -12.98 0.51 10.85
CA GLY A 6 -11.70 0.79 10.21
C GLY A 6 -11.58 0.23 8.80
N ALA A 7 -10.35 0.00 8.37
CA ALA A 7 -10.02 -0.56 7.07
C ALA A 7 -8.86 -1.57 7.18
N ASN A 8 -8.76 -2.47 6.21
CA ASN A 8 -7.66 -3.40 6.05
C ASN A 8 -6.73 -2.95 4.92
N TRP A 9 -5.47 -3.33 4.98
CA TRP A 9 -4.55 -3.16 3.87
C TRP A 9 -5.04 -3.95 2.65
N LYS A 10 -5.07 -3.29 1.51
CA LYS A 10 -5.35 -3.96 0.24
C LYS A 10 -4.18 -4.87 -0.11
N LYS A 11 -4.50 -6.13 -0.42
CA LYS A 11 -3.53 -7.14 -0.82
C LYS A 11 -3.31 -7.12 -2.34
N LEU A 12 -2.12 -7.50 -2.77
CA LEU A 12 -1.80 -7.70 -4.19
C LEU A 12 -2.59 -8.87 -4.77
N GLY A 13 -2.83 -9.91 -3.96
CA GLY A 13 -3.51 -11.13 -4.39
C GLY A 13 -2.67 -12.01 -5.33
N VAL A 14 -1.34 -11.93 -5.20
CA VAL A 14 -0.40 -12.70 -6.04
C VAL A 14 0.16 -13.90 -5.26
N PRO A 15 0.59 -14.97 -5.97
CA PRO A 15 1.30 -16.08 -5.35
C PRO A 15 2.50 -15.61 -4.52
N GLY A 16 2.69 -16.21 -3.35
CA GLY A 16 3.78 -15.89 -2.43
C GLY A 16 3.48 -14.72 -1.47
N GLU A 17 2.42 -13.92 -1.69
CA GLU A 17 2.10 -12.82 -0.77
C GLU A 17 1.66 -13.33 0.59
N ALA A 18 0.61 -14.16 0.62
CA ALA A 18 0.00 -14.60 1.88
C ALA A 18 0.95 -15.44 2.74
N GLU A 19 1.74 -16.27 2.11
CA GLU A 19 2.70 -17.17 2.76
C GLU A 19 3.87 -16.44 3.41
N ASN A 20 4.18 -15.23 2.91
CA ASN A 20 5.34 -14.46 3.36
C ASN A 20 4.96 -13.21 4.19
N ILE A 21 3.71 -13.05 4.58
CA ILE A 21 3.30 -11.97 5.50
C ILE A 21 4.05 -12.13 6.82
N GLY A 22 4.78 -11.09 7.23
CA GLY A 22 5.66 -11.10 8.41
C GLY A 22 7.02 -11.78 8.20
N ASN A 23 7.23 -12.43 7.04
CA ASN A 23 8.48 -13.10 6.67
C ASN A 23 9.11 -12.51 5.38
N GLY A 24 8.91 -11.23 5.16
CA GLY A 24 9.43 -10.51 3.99
C GLY A 24 8.37 -9.68 3.29
N VAL A 25 7.07 -9.95 3.50
CA VAL A 25 5.97 -9.09 3.04
C VAL A 25 5.42 -8.31 4.23
N ALA A 26 5.33 -7.00 4.09
CA ALA A 26 4.88 -6.07 5.12
C ALA A 26 3.92 -5.02 4.54
N TYR A 27 3.10 -4.42 5.40
CA TYR A 27 2.16 -3.35 5.04
C TYR A 27 2.41 -2.06 5.83
N CYS A 28 3.23 -2.10 6.88
CA CYS A 28 3.54 -0.95 7.72
C CYS A 28 5.05 -0.62 7.63
N PRO A 29 5.47 0.41 6.86
CA PRO A 29 6.87 0.78 6.75
C PRO A 29 7.51 1.15 8.09
N HIS A 30 6.80 1.89 8.94
CA HIS A 30 7.29 2.29 10.26
C HIS A 30 7.43 1.12 11.23
N CYS A 31 6.51 0.13 11.16
CA CYS A 31 6.52 -1.03 12.06
C CYS A 31 7.63 -2.01 11.69
N ASP A 32 7.74 -2.31 10.39
CA ASP A 32 8.55 -3.40 9.89
C ASP A 32 9.89 -2.95 9.28
N GLY A 33 9.99 -1.67 8.87
CA GLY A 33 11.19 -1.10 8.25
C GLY A 33 12.49 -1.38 9.00
N PRO A 34 12.55 -1.23 10.35
CA PRO A 34 13.75 -1.49 11.13
C PRO A 34 14.34 -2.91 10.97
N PHE A 35 13.52 -3.92 10.62
CA PHE A 35 14.00 -5.30 10.38
C PHE A 35 14.75 -5.47 9.05
N TYR A 36 14.65 -4.45 8.17
CA TYR A 36 15.28 -4.46 6.85
C TYR A 36 16.48 -3.51 6.74
N LYS A 37 17.02 -3.09 7.89
CA LYS A 37 18.23 -2.27 7.92
C LYS A 37 19.33 -2.89 7.06
N GLU A 38 19.97 -2.05 6.23
CA GLU A 38 21.05 -2.44 5.31
C GLU A 38 20.69 -3.54 4.30
N LYS A 39 19.39 -3.73 4.01
CA LYS A 39 18.90 -4.66 2.98
C LYS A 39 18.28 -3.89 1.82
N ASP A 40 18.13 -4.57 0.69
CA ASP A 40 17.39 -4.08 -0.44
C ASP A 40 15.91 -4.43 -0.30
N VAL A 41 15.03 -3.46 -0.53
CA VAL A 41 13.58 -3.65 -0.40
C VAL A 41 12.83 -3.11 -1.61
N ALA A 42 11.62 -3.64 -1.83
CA ALA A 42 10.67 -3.09 -2.78
C ALA A 42 9.49 -2.43 -2.05
N VAL A 43 8.96 -1.36 -2.61
CA VAL A 43 7.67 -0.78 -2.24
C VAL A 43 6.75 -0.93 -3.45
N ILE A 44 5.57 -1.50 -3.25
CA ILE A 44 4.58 -1.69 -4.32
C ILE A 44 3.47 -0.67 -4.17
N GLY A 45 3.32 0.21 -5.17
CA GLY A 45 2.33 1.28 -5.22
C GLY A 45 2.95 2.67 -5.28
N GLY A 46 2.54 3.49 -6.26
CA GLY A 46 3.11 4.82 -6.55
C GLY A 46 2.17 5.98 -6.22
N GLY A 47 1.21 5.79 -5.31
CA GLY A 47 0.44 6.88 -4.70
C GLY A 47 1.19 7.50 -3.52
N ASN A 48 0.54 8.47 -2.81
CA ASN A 48 1.15 9.15 -1.66
C ASN A 48 1.75 8.16 -0.65
N SER A 49 0.98 7.18 -0.20
CA SER A 49 1.46 6.19 0.78
C SER A 49 2.68 5.40 0.32
N GLY A 50 2.76 5.05 -0.97
CA GLY A 50 3.91 4.31 -1.50
C GLY A 50 5.15 5.18 -1.61
N VAL A 51 5.01 6.43 -2.06
CA VAL A 51 6.13 7.38 -2.15
C VAL A 51 6.62 7.77 -0.76
N GLU A 52 5.73 8.04 0.20
CA GLU A 52 6.07 8.30 1.61
C GLU A 52 6.82 7.10 2.20
N ALA A 53 6.30 5.88 1.99
CA ALA A 53 6.95 4.65 2.44
C ALA A 53 8.37 4.50 1.88
N ALA A 54 8.58 4.81 0.60
CA ALA A 54 9.91 4.77 -0.02
C ALA A 54 10.86 5.82 0.58
N LEU A 55 10.35 7.03 0.84
CA LEU A 55 11.11 8.11 1.46
C LEU A 55 11.50 7.78 2.91
N ASP A 56 10.63 7.14 3.67
CA ASP A 56 10.91 6.73 5.04
C ASP A 56 11.94 5.59 5.08
N LEU A 57 11.71 4.56 4.27
CA LEU A 57 12.56 3.39 4.21
C LEU A 57 13.97 3.70 3.71
N CYS A 58 14.14 4.63 2.77
CA CYS A 58 15.46 4.94 2.19
C CYS A 58 16.49 5.41 3.23
N ASN A 59 16.05 5.90 4.39
CA ASN A 59 16.94 6.29 5.48
C ASN A 59 17.39 5.10 6.36
N LEU A 60 16.79 3.92 6.18
CA LEU A 60 17.03 2.73 7.01
C LEU A 60 17.68 1.60 6.23
N VAL A 61 17.31 1.44 4.97
CA VAL A 61 17.67 0.30 4.13
C VAL A 61 18.81 0.67 3.17
N ASN A 62 19.37 -0.32 2.48
CA ASN A 62 20.42 -0.09 1.50
C ASN A 62 19.84 0.56 0.24
N THR A 63 18.88 -0.09 -0.41
CA THR A 63 18.15 0.47 -1.56
C THR A 63 16.65 0.24 -1.47
N VAL A 64 15.88 1.14 -2.10
CA VAL A 64 14.44 1.02 -2.27
C VAL A 64 14.11 0.99 -3.75
N THR A 65 13.36 -0.01 -4.21
CA THR A 65 12.76 0.00 -5.54
C THR A 65 11.27 0.20 -5.43
N LEU A 66 10.77 1.36 -5.87
CA LEU A 66 9.33 1.66 -5.95
C LEU A 66 8.78 1.08 -7.26
N VAL A 67 7.85 0.13 -7.14
CA VAL A 67 7.24 -0.55 -8.29
C VAL A 67 5.80 -0.09 -8.45
N GLU A 68 5.50 0.54 -9.59
CA GLU A 68 4.18 1.09 -9.88
C GLU A 68 3.57 0.45 -11.14
N PHE A 69 2.31 0.08 -11.01
CA PHE A 69 1.52 -0.52 -12.10
C PHE A 69 1.23 0.48 -13.23
N LEU A 70 1.02 1.75 -12.91
CA LEU A 70 0.71 2.82 -13.87
C LEU A 70 1.98 3.34 -14.56
N PRO A 71 1.83 4.07 -15.70
CA PRO A 71 2.95 4.69 -16.40
C PRO A 71 3.54 5.91 -15.68
N GLU A 72 2.92 6.36 -14.60
CA GLU A 72 3.33 7.52 -13.82
C GLU A 72 2.98 7.34 -12.34
N LEU A 73 3.70 8.01 -11.46
CA LEU A 73 3.35 8.10 -10.03
C LEU A 73 2.10 8.96 -9.86
N LYS A 74 1.25 8.57 -8.93
CA LYS A 74 0.00 9.31 -8.58
C LYS A 74 0.10 9.98 -7.20
N ALA A 75 1.30 10.22 -6.73
CA ALA A 75 1.56 10.97 -5.51
C ALA A 75 1.56 12.49 -5.78
N ASP A 76 1.47 13.27 -4.70
CA ASP A 76 1.62 14.72 -4.74
C ASP A 76 3.02 15.10 -5.28
N GLN A 77 3.08 16.16 -6.09
CA GLN A 77 4.30 16.57 -6.76
C GLN A 77 5.47 16.81 -5.78
N ILE A 78 5.17 17.37 -4.61
CA ILE A 78 6.19 17.62 -3.58
C ILE A 78 6.87 16.33 -3.09
N LEU A 79 6.12 15.23 -2.99
CA LEU A 79 6.65 13.92 -2.60
C LEU A 79 7.48 13.31 -3.74
N ILE A 80 7.00 13.45 -4.98
CA ILE A 80 7.73 13.00 -6.17
C ILE A 80 9.06 13.75 -6.31
N ASP A 81 9.06 15.06 -6.11
CA ASP A 81 10.28 15.89 -6.17
C ASP A 81 11.28 15.46 -5.08
N GLN A 82 10.82 15.19 -3.86
CA GLN A 82 11.66 14.67 -2.78
C GLN A 82 12.23 13.27 -3.11
N LEU A 83 11.40 12.38 -3.67
CA LEU A 83 11.82 11.04 -4.06
C LEU A 83 12.98 11.09 -5.06
N HIS A 84 12.90 11.98 -6.05
CA HIS A 84 13.97 12.14 -7.06
C HIS A 84 15.28 12.71 -6.52
N THR A 85 15.31 13.27 -5.30
CA THR A 85 16.55 13.70 -4.64
C THR A 85 17.30 12.56 -3.95
N ARG A 86 16.71 11.37 -3.85
CA ARG A 86 17.27 10.22 -3.14
C ARG A 86 18.04 9.31 -4.09
N GLU A 87 19.34 9.17 -3.87
CA GLU A 87 20.21 8.37 -4.74
C GLU A 87 19.97 6.85 -4.61
N ASN A 88 19.46 6.41 -3.45
CA ASN A 88 19.19 5.01 -3.17
C ASN A 88 17.73 4.59 -3.40
N ILE A 89 16.93 5.43 -4.08
CA ILE A 89 15.58 5.07 -4.54
C ILE A 89 15.59 4.94 -6.06
N SER A 90 15.09 3.82 -6.56
CA SER A 90 14.79 3.62 -7.98
C SER A 90 13.29 3.43 -8.20
N VAL A 91 12.80 3.82 -9.39
CA VAL A 91 11.37 3.73 -9.74
C VAL A 91 11.19 2.87 -10.97
N VAL A 92 10.30 1.89 -10.87
CA VAL A 92 9.91 0.99 -11.95
C VAL A 92 8.44 1.21 -12.26
N LEU A 93 8.15 1.93 -13.33
CA LEU A 93 6.80 2.23 -13.80
C LEU A 93 6.31 1.17 -14.80
N ASN A 94 5.00 1.14 -15.11
CA ASN A 94 4.37 0.17 -16.00
C ASN A 94 4.66 -1.29 -15.61
N ALA A 95 4.74 -1.58 -14.32
CA ALA A 95 5.16 -2.88 -13.81
C ALA A 95 4.05 -3.57 -13.03
N LYS A 96 3.60 -4.71 -13.53
CA LYS A 96 2.64 -5.58 -12.85
C LYS A 96 3.41 -6.61 -12.04
N THR A 97 3.25 -6.59 -10.73
CA THR A 97 3.78 -7.65 -9.86
C THR A 97 3.00 -8.94 -10.11
N ASN A 98 3.71 -10.03 -10.43
CA ASN A 98 3.11 -11.32 -10.74
C ASN A 98 3.26 -12.33 -9.61
N THR A 99 4.43 -12.37 -8.96
CA THR A 99 4.73 -13.39 -7.94
C THR A 99 5.75 -12.85 -6.95
N ILE A 100 5.59 -13.18 -5.68
CA ILE A 100 6.60 -12.96 -4.65
C ILE A 100 7.43 -14.25 -4.50
N LEU A 101 8.73 -14.10 -4.66
CA LEU A 101 9.68 -15.21 -4.61
C LEU A 101 10.21 -15.38 -3.19
N SER A 102 10.25 -16.62 -2.71
CA SER A 102 10.80 -16.94 -1.39
C SER A 102 11.60 -18.24 -1.41
N LYS A 103 12.56 -18.32 -0.52
CA LYS A 103 13.35 -19.52 -0.27
C LYS A 103 13.49 -19.71 1.23
N GLU A 104 13.26 -20.94 1.72
CA GLU A 104 13.39 -21.30 3.14
C GLU A 104 12.54 -20.37 4.05
N GLY A 105 11.33 -19.98 3.60
CA GLY A 105 10.40 -19.14 4.35
C GLY A 105 10.80 -17.67 4.44
N LYS A 106 11.70 -17.19 3.58
CA LYS A 106 12.10 -15.77 3.50
C LYS A 106 11.96 -15.26 2.08
N VAL A 107 11.48 -14.05 1.92
CA VAL A 107 11.43 -13.36 0.62
C VAL A 107 12.85 -13.20 0.07
N THR A 108 13.00 -13.52 -1.22
CA THR A 108 14.24 -13.36 -1.98
C THR A 108 14.08 -12.43 -3.17
N GLY A 109 12.84 -12.04 -3.49
CA GLY A 109 12.57 -11.13 -4.59
C GLY A 109 11.11 -11.14 -5.01
N LEU A 110 10.84 -10.44 -6.09
CA LEU A 110 9.55 -10.47 -6.79
C LEU A 110 9.74 -10.58 -8.30
N GLU A 111 8.81 -11.28 -8.95
CA GLU A 111 8.66 -11.25 -10.40
C GLU A 111 7.66 -10.17 -10.77
N TYR A 112 8.03 -9.31 -11.71
CA TYR A 112 7.13 -8.36 -12.33
C TYR A 112 7.23 -8.39 -13.85
N GLU A 113 6.17 -7.96 -14.51
CA GLU A 113 6.07 -7.86 -15.97
C GLU A 113 5.88 -6.40 -16.37
N LYS A 114 6.67 -5.92 -17.30
CA LYS A 114 6.47 -4.62 -17.95
C LYS A 114 5.20 -4.67 -18.78
N ARG A 115 4.25 -3.79 -18.55
CA ARG A 115 2.93 -3.78 -19.20
C ARG A 115 2.96 -3.31 -20.65
N ASP A 116 4.00 -2.60 -21.04
CA ASP A 116 4.22 -2.08 -22.40
C ASP A 116 4.98 -3.08 -23.30
N THR A 117 5.97 -3.78 -22.76
CA THR A 117 6.81 -4.73 -23.52
C THR A 117 6.51 -6.19 -23.22
N TYR A 118 5.77 -6.47 -22.14
CA TYR A 118 5.49 -7.82 -21.60
C TYR A 118 6.75 -8.57 -21.14
N ASP A 119 7.86 -7.84 -20.94
CA ASP A 119 9.10 -8.42 -20.45
C ASP A 119 8.95 -8.79 -18.97
N LYS A 120 9.30 -10.02 -18.65
CA LYS A 120 9.36 -10.51 -17.29
C LYS A 120 10.72 -10.22 -16.68
N ASN A 121 10.69 -9.70 -15.47
CA ASN A 121 11.89 -9.30 -14.73
C ASN A 121 11.80 -9.84 -13.31
N ILE A 122 12.95 -10.12 -12.72
CA ILE A 122 13.08 -10.46 -11.32
C ILE A 122 13.82 -9.31 -10.64
N LEU A 123 13.24 -8.84 -9.55
CA LEU A 123 13.86 -7.89 -8.63
C LEU A 123 14.25 -8.64 -7.37
N GLU A 124 15.54 -8.76 -7.10
CA GLU A 124 16.06 -9.38 -5.89
C GLU A 124 15.96 -8.40 -4.72
N VAL A 125 15.17 -8.76 -3.71
CA VAL A 125 14.95 -7.95 -2.50
C VAL A 125 14.68 -8.86 -1.31
N SER A 126 15.03 -8.37 -0.11
CA SER A 126 14.78 -9.08 1.14
C SER A 126 13.45 -8.75 1.80
N GLY A 127 12.79 -7.67 1.34
CA GLY A 127 11.52 -7.21 1.87
C GLY A 127 10.66 -6.51 0.82
N ILE A 128 9.35 -6.66 0.95
CA ILE A 128 8.35 -6.06 0.05
C ILE A 128 7.30 -5.37 0.91
N PHE A 129 7.15 -4.06 0.74
CA PHE A 129 6.17 -3.23 1.41
C PHE A 129 5.01 -2.92 0.45
N VAL A 130 3.81 -3.43 0.76
CA VAL A 130 2.64 -3.27 -0.11
C VAL A 130 1.86 -2.03 0.30
N GLN A 131 1.80 -1.03 -0.58
CA GLN A 131 1.21 0.29 -0.37
C GLN A 131 0.21 0.66 -1.49
N ILE A 132 -0.77 -0.21 -1.73
CA ILE A 132 -1.76 -0.08 -2.82
C ILE A 132 -3.14 0.35 -2.32
N GLY A 133 -3.22 0.92 -1.13
CA GLY A 133 -4.43 1.46 -0.53
C GLY A 133 -5.06 0.58 0.53
N LEU A 134 -6.27 0.95 0.92
CA LEU A 134 -7.06 0.34 1.98
C LEU A 134 -8.37 -0.24 1.43
N VAL A 135 -8.92 -1.19 2.15
CA VAL A 135 -10.27 -1.75 1.92
C VAL A 135 -11.09 -1.49 3.18
N PRO A 136 -12.12 -0.63 3.12
CA PRO A 136 -12.97 -0.33 4.29
C PRO A 136 -13.70 -1.59 4.79
N ASN A 137 -13.80 -1.73 6.11
CA ASN A 137 -14.54 -2.85 6.73
C ASN A 137 -16.04 -2.53 6.81
N SER A 138 -16.67 -2.34 5.66
CA SER A 138 -18.05 -1.85 5.48
C SER A 138 -18.97 -2.85 4.79
N GLU A 139 -18.46 -3.98 4.30
CA GLU A 139 -19.24 -4.93 3.48
C GLU A 139 -20.55 -5.40 4.18
N ILE A 140 -20.53 -5.55 5.51
CA ILE A 140 -21.71 -5.93 6.29
C ILE A 140 -22.83 -4.86 6.30
N PHE A 141 -22.52 -3.63 5.89
CA PHE A 141 -23.45 -2.50 5.84
C PHE A 141 -23.98 -2.23 4.43
N LYS A 142 -23.52 -2.99 3.43
CA LYS A 142 -23.93 -2.82 2.04
C LYS A 142 -25.43 -3.00 1.86
N GLY A 143 -26.07 -2.00 1.25
CA GLY A 143 -27.53 -1.96 1.09
C GLY A 143 -28.31 -1.52 2.34
N LEU A 144 -27.63 -1.26 3.47
CA LEU A 144 -28.23 -0.72 4.68
C LEU A 144 -27.88 0.75 4.90
N ILE A 145 -26.67 1.14 4.51
CA ILE A 145 -26.11 2.51 4.64
C ILE A 145 -25.48 2.87 3.31
N ASP A 146 -25.48 4.17 2.96
CA ASP A 146 -24.87 4.64 1.72
C ASP A 146 -23.34 4.51 1.78
N LEU A 147 -22.81 3.82 0.76
CA LEU A 147 -21.37 3.65 0.52
C LEU A 147 -20.99 4.35 -0.78
N ASN A 148 -19.76 4.85 -0.86
CA ASN A 148 -19.21 5.33 -2.13
C ASN A 148 -18.70 4.16 -3.00
N GLU A 149 -18.14 4.48 -4.17
CA GLU A 149 -17.59 3.50 -5.11
C GLU A 149 -16.40 2.70 -4.56
N PHE A 150 -15.70 3.22 -3.53
CA PHE A 150 -14.58 2.57 -2.85
C PHE A 150 -15.04 1.73 -1.64
N GLY A 151 -16.34 1.69 -1.35
CA GLY A 151 -16.91 0.98 -0.22
C GLY A 151 -16.83 1.75 1.11
N GLU A 152 -16.44 3.02 1.10
CA GLU A 152 -16.41 3.85 2.30
C GLU A 152 -17.82 4.31 2.69
N ILE A 153 -18.12 4.33 3.99
CA ILE A 153 -19.40 4.86 4.50
C ILE A 153 -19.43 6.36 4.29
N ILE A 154 -20.44 6.85 3.56
CA ILE A 154 -20.65 8.27 3.34
C ILE A 154 -21.15 8.92 4.63
N VAL A 155 -20.43 9.94 5.12
CA VAL A 155 -20.79 10.70 6.32
C VAL A 155 -20.72 12.20 6.06
N ASP A 156 -21.51 12.95 6.84
CA ASP A 156 -21.43 14.40 6.92
C ASP A 156 -20.34 14.87 7.91
N GLU A 157 -20.19 16.20 8.06
CA GLU A 157 -19.23 16.82 8.99
C GLU A 157 -19.47 16.48 10.48
N PHE A 158 -20.67 15.94 10.80
CA PHE A 158 -21.05 15.47 12.14
C PHE A 158 -20.96 13.94 12.28
N CYS A 159 -20.31 13.26 11.33
CA CYS A 159 -20.20 11.80 11.27
C CYS A 159 -21.54 11.06 11.14
N LYS A 160 -22.61 11.73 10.67
CA LYS A 160 -23.92 11.10 10.44
C LYS A 160 -23.90 10.32 9.13
N THR A 161 -24.47 9.13 9.14
CA THR A 161 -24.70 8.32 7.96
C THR A 161 -26.06 8.65 7.31
N SER A 162 -26.40 7.98 6.21
CA SER A 162 -27.72 8.04 5.59
C SER A 162 -28.86 7.49 6.45
N VAL A 163 -28.55 6.81 7.55
CA VAL A 163 -29.54 6.20 8.46
C VAL A 163 -29.61 6.99 9.76
N GLU A 164 -30.81 7.44 10.13
CA GLU A 164 -31.03 8.22 11.37
C GLU A 164 -30.58 7.41 12.61
N GLY A 165 -29.85 8.08 13.51
CA GLY A 165 -29.32 7.47 14.74
C GLY A 165 -28.11 6.54 14.53
N VAL A 166 -27.57 6.49 13.30
CA VAL A 166 -26.35 5.74 12.96
C VAL A 166 -25.25 6.72 12.53
N TYR A 167 -24.11 6.59 13.18
CA TYR A 167 -22.92 7.42 12.97
C TYR A 167 -21.76 6.52 12.56
N ALA A 168 -20.81 7.04 11.76
CA ALA A 168 -19.58 6.32 11.44
C ALA A 168 -18.36 7.23 11.52
N CYS A 169 -17.21 6.69 11.91
CA CYS A 169 -15.96 7.44 12.04
C CYS A 169 -14.73 6.55 11.72
N GLY A 170 -13.60 7.22 11.49
CA GLY A 170 -12.33 6.58 11.16
C GLY A 170 -12.25 6.09 9.72
N ASP A 171 -11.30 5.18 9.45
CA ASP A 171 -10.90 4.75 8.10
C ASP A 171 -12.00 4.07 7.27
N VAL A 172 -13.08 3.65 7.91
CA VAL A 172 -14.25 3.07 7.22
C VAL A 172 -15.09 4.12 6.49
N THR A 173 -14.87 5.42 6.74
CA THR A 173 -15.69 6.52 6.23
C THR A 173 -15.04 7.28 5.09
N THR A 174 -15.81 8.17 4.43
CA THR A 174 -15.34 9.11 3.41
C THR A 174 -14.48 10.25 3.94
N MET A 175 -14.22 10.33 5.24
CA MET A 175 -13.35 11.36 5.80
C MET A 175 -11.95 11.25 5.20
N PRO A 176 -11.36 12.37 4.74
CA PRO A 176 -10.10 12.34 3.96
C PRO A 176 -8.87 11.94 4.79
N TYR A 177 -8.93 12.13 6.11
CA TYR A 177 -7.81 11.85 6.99
C TYR A 177 -7.90 10.42 7.53
N LYS A 178 -7.06 9.52 6.98
CA LYS A 178 -6.98 8.12 7.37
C LYS A 178 -5.87 7.90 8.41
N GLN A 179 -5.85 8.72 9.45
CA GLN A 179 -4.85 8.70 10.52
C GLN A 179 -5.51 8.80 11.89
N ILE A 180 -4.81 8.32 12.91
CA ILE A 180 -5.19 8.59 14.31
C ILE A 180 -4.81 10.04 14.61
N ILE A 181 -5.81 10.86 14.79
CA ILE A 181 -5.66 12.28 15.10
C ILE A 181 -6.21 12.52 16.51
#